data_2bbe1ec71ddb9cec9e92f7fc164610b9
#
_entry.id   2bbe1ec71ddb9cec9e92f7fc164610b9
#
_cell.length_a   1.000
_cell.length_b   1.000
_cell.length_c   1.000
_cell.angle_alpha   90.00
_cell.angle_beta   90.00
_cell.angle_gamma   90.00
#
_symmetry.space_group_name_H-M   'P 1'
#
loop_
_entity.id
_entity.type
_entity.pdbx_description
1 polymer ?
#
loop_
_entity_poly.entity_id
_entity_poly.type
_entity_poly.pdbx_seq_one_letter_code
_entity_poly.pdbx_strand_id
1 'polypeptide(L)'
;PLCILSQNPDGTKGVKKRDVNVLTKKRTYSFYGTADTKEYRLAASDMKIDADPVTARKLKADGTWTDLKETTDFTVDRTKGIITFKTAPGASPATFVDNVEITFSADYGEKDAEFTKDIINKCSIAVQYGYNGATDRVFVSGNPEAKNFHYWSDINDPCYFPGLNYAYLGQDSSAIVGYSLVGNALAVHKEDNEQDQTIFLVTGSYDQTNGYRFAISGSVAGVGAISKYAFQRLGTEPLFLSRQGVFAVTTQYFTAERYAQNRSYFIDERLTKEPDLSEAVAKEYNGKYYLAVNGHVYVADGRQKEYEKN
;
A
#
# COMPACT_ATOMS: atom_id res chain seq x y z
N PRO A 1 8.92 -1.35 10.12
CA PRO A 1 9.98 -0.89 9.21
C PRO A 1 9.89 -1.62 7.88
N LEU A 2 10.02 -0.88 6.80
CA LEU A 2 10.14 -1.44 5.46
C LEU A 2 11.53 -2.04 5.28
N CYS A 3 11.57 -3.29 4.79
CA CYS A 3 12.82 -3.96 4.43
C CYS A 3 12.92 -4.03 2.91
N ILE A 4 14.02 -3.56 2.35
CA ILE A 4 14.27 -3.60 0.92
C ILE A 4 15.38 -4.60 0.64
N LEU A 5 15.11 -5.57 -0.25
CA LEU A 5 16.15 -6.39 -0.83
C LEU A 5 16.99 -5.52 -1.76
N SER A 6 18.28 -5.44 -1.49
CA SER A 6 19.22 -4.67 -2.32
C SER A 6 20.41 -5.52 -2.69
N GLN A 7 21.00 -5.22 -3.83
CA GLN A 7 22.30 -5.76 -4.20
C GLN A 7 23.37 -4.71 -3.83
N ASN A 8 24.40 -5.14 -3.13
CA ASN A 8 25.54 -4.28 -2.82
C ASN A 8 26.43 -4.10 -4.05
N PRO A 9 27.29 -3.06 -4.09
CA PRO A 9 28.23 -2.84 -5.20
C PRO A 9 29.15 -4.02 -5.48
N ASP A 10 29.41 -4.88 -4.49
CA ASP A 10 30.21 -6.11 -4.60
C ASP A 10 29.42 -7.31 -5.16
N GLY A 11 28.15 -7.12 -5.54
CA GLY A 11 27.26 -8.14 -6.06
C GLY A 11 26.55 -8.98 -4.99
N THR A 12 26.89 -8.81 -3.70
CA THR A 12 26.20 -9.52 -2.61
C THR A 12 24.77 -8.98 -2.44
N LYS A 13 23.84 -9.88 -2.11
CA LYS A 13 22.45 -9.51 -1.82
C LYS A 13 22.29 -9.27 -0.33
N GLY A 14 21.56 -8.22 0.01
CA GLY A 14 21.30 -7.89 1.41
C GLY A 14 19.90 -7.33 1.62
N VAL A 15 19.45 -7.34 2.86
CA VAL A 15 18.24 -6.68 3.30
C VAL A 15 18.62 -5.36 3.96
N LYS A 16 18.21 -4.25 3.37
CA LYS A 16 18.37 -2.93 3.99
C LYS A 16 17.06 -2.50 4.62
N LYS A 17 17.15 -2.11 5.88
CA LYS A 17 16.06 -1.42 6.56
C LYS A 17 15.98 0.00 6.02
N ARG A 18 14.81 0.39 5.56
CA ARG A 18 14.56 1.76 5.11
C ARG A 18 13.53 2.40 6.05
N ASP A 19 13.83 3.60 6.50
CA ASP A 19 12.90 4.35 7.30
C ASP A 19 11.72 4.80 6.45
N VAL A 20 10.53 4.63 7.00
CA VAL A 20 9.31 5.20 6.44
C VAL A 20 9.38 6.70 6.60
N ASN A 21 9.08 7.39 5.53
CA ASN A 21 9.11 8.82 5.47
C ASN A 21 7.70 9.37 5.30
N VAL A 22 7.09 9.77 6.40
CA VAL A 22 5.73 10.36 6.40
C VAL A 22 5.80 11.87 6.16
N LEU A 23 6.93 12.47 6.47
CA LEU A 23 7.09 13.93 6.54
C LEU A 23 8.27 14.49 5.77
N THR A 24 9.03 13.71 5.05
CA THR A 24 9.87 14.38 4.12
C THR A 24 9.01 14.80 2.95
N LYS A 25 8.73 15.99 3.03
CA LYS A 25 8.49 16.90 1.95
C LYS A 25 9.47 16.65 0.78
N LYS A 26 10.54 15.88 1.00
CA LYS A 26 11.63 15.66 0.05
C LYS A 26 11.26 14.55 -0.94
N ARG A 27 11.19 14.91 -2.22
CA ARG A 27 10.85 14.05 -3.33
C ARG A 27 11.85 14.17 -4.46
N THR A 28 12.02 13.11 -5.22
CA THR A 28 12.78 13.13 -6.46
C THR A 28 11.84 12.80 -7.61
N TYR A 29 11.76 13.71 -8.57
CA TYR A 29 11.01 13.51 -9.80
C TYR A 29 11.97 13.37 -10.97
N SER A 30 11.63 12.44 -11.86
CA SER A 30 12.38 12.19 -13.10
C SER A 30 11.61 12.76 -14.28
N PHE A 31 12.36 13.34 -15.22
CA PHE A 31 11.81 14.00 -16.40
C PHE A 31 12.53 13.59 -17.66
N TYR A 32 11.80 13.49 -18.74
CA TYR A 32 12.33 13.37 -20.08
C TYR A 32 12.56 14.77 -20.66
N GLY A 33 13.83 15.19 -20.74
CA GLY A 33 14.24 16.48 -21.30
C GLY A 33 14.59 16.37 -22.78
N THR A 34 14.21 17.40 -23.54
CA THR A 34 14.67 17.61 -24.91
C THR A 34 15.90 18.52 -24.94
N ALA A 35 16.49 18.73 -26.14
CA ALA A 35 17.67 19.59 -26.28
C ALA A 35 17.43 21.01 -25.75
N ASP A 36 16.22 21.53 -25.85
CA ASP A 36 15.88 22.92 -25.54
C ASP A 36 15.03 23.10 -24.29
N THR A 37 14.60 21.99 -23.64
CA THR A 37 13.77 22.07 -22.43
C THR A 37 14.54 22.70 -21.28
N LYS A 38 14.11 23.87 -20.83
CA LYS A 38 14.70 24.60 -19.68
C LYS A 38 13.78 24.62 -18.48
N GLU A 39 12.48 24.54 -18.67
CA GLU A 39 11.48 24.63 -17.60
C GLU A 39 10.91 23.26 -17.27
N TYR A 40 10.92 22.92 -16.00
CA TYR A 40 10.36 21.70 -15.45
C TYR A 40 9.35 22.03 -14.35
N ARG A 41 8.13 21.59 -14.52
CA ARG A 41 7.05 21.81 -13.58
C ARG A 41 6.85 20.56 -12.73
N LEU A 42 6.86 20.73 -11.40
CA LEU A 42 6.80 19.61 -10.44
C LEU A 42 5.38 19.05 -10.25
N ALA A 43 4.34 19.81 -10.64
CA ALA A 43 2.96 19.34 -10.59
C ALA A 43 2.14 19.97 -11.72
N ALA A 44 0.98 19.39 -12.03
CA ALA A 44 0.05 19.94 -13.03
C ALA A 44 -0.56 21.30 -12.62
N SER A 45 -0.70 21.54 -11.30
CA SER A 45 -1.06 22.82 -10.71
C SER A 45 0.11 23.41 -9.92
N ASP A 46 -0.01 24.66 -9.47
CA ASP A 46 1.02 25.28 -8.65
C ASP A 46 1.25 24.47 -7.37
N MET A 47 2.53 24.21 -7.08
CA MET A 47 2.98 23.46 -5.91
C MET A 47 3.96 24.35 -5.13
N LYS A 48 3.73 24.54 -3.85
CA LYS A 48 4.68 25.24 -2.99
C LYS A 48 5.87 24.34 -2.66
N ILE A 49 7.07 24.90 -2.74
CA ILE A 49 8.33 24.27 -2.32
C ILE A 49 8.83 25.02 -1.09
N ASP A 50 9.29 24.29 -0.09
CA ASP A 50 9.84 24.91 1.11
C ASP A 50 11.23 25.57 0.89
N ALA A 51 11.82 26.08 1.96
CA ALA A 51 13.10 26.78 1.90
C ALA A 51 14.32 25.87 1.73
N ASP A 52 14.13 24.55 1.82
CA ASP A 52 15.23 23.59 1.65
C ASP A 52 15.85 23.70 0.25
N PRO A 53 17.18 23.47 0.13
CA PRO A 53 17.85 23.50 -1.17
C PRO A 53 17.27 22.46 -2.13
N VAL A 54 16.94 22.90 -3.33
CA VAL A 54 16.59 22.02 -4.45
C VAL A 54 17.88 21.54 -5.11
N THR A 55 17.96 20.25 -5.36
CA THR A 55 19.08 19.67 -6.11
C THR A 55 18.57 19.05 -7.39
N ALA A 56 19.38 19.10 -8.44
CA ALA A 56 19.06 18.44 -9.70
C ALA A 56 20.27 17.70 -10.22
N ARG A 57 20.03 16.69 -11.07
CA ARG A 57 21.11 16.01 -11.81
C ARG A 57 20.66 15.71 -13.23
N LYS A 58 21.61 15.66 -14.14
CA LYS A 58 21.37 15.29 -15.53
C LYS A 58 22.17 14.06 -15.93
N LEU A 59 21.55 13.22 -16.76
CA LEU A 59 22.17 12.05 -17.36
C LEU A 59 22.96 12.46 -18.61
N LYS A 60 24.22 12.05 -18.68
CA LYS A 60 25.08 12.25 -19.86
C LYS A 60 24.94 11.09 -20.85
N ALA A 61 25.46 11.32 -22.05
CA ALA A 61 25.50 10.30 -23.11
C ALA A 61 26.34 9.06 -22.73
N ASP A 62 27.28 9.19 -21.81
CA ASP A 62 28.11 8.11 -21.29
C ASP A 62 27.42 7.30 -20.16
N GLY A 63 26.17 7.63 -19.83
CA GLY A 63 25.40 6.97 -18.77
C GLY A 63 25.71 7.47 -17.37
N THR A 64 26.57 8.48 -17.20
CA THR A 64 26.87 9.06 -15.89
C THR A 64 25.98 10.25 -15.55
N TRP A 65 25.69 10.43 -14.27
CA TRP A 65 24.93 11.59 -13.78
C TRP A 65 25.85 12.74 -13.38
N THR A 66 25.42 13.96 -13.66
CA THR A 66 26.10 15.20 -13.24
C THR A 66 25.17 16.00 -12.36
N ASP A 67 25.62 16.34 -11.18
CA ASP A 67 24.87 17.18 -10.26
C ASP A 67 24.86 18.65 -10.70
N LEU A 68 23.71 19.27 -10.54
CA LEU A 68 23.44 20.69 -10.85
C LEU A 68 23.00 21.39 -9.58
N LYS A 69 23.39 22.65 -9.41
CA LYS A 69 23.19 23.43 -8.19
C LYS A 69 22.18 24.54 -8.39
N GLU A 70 21.30 24.70 -7.41
CA GLU A 70 20.40 25.85 -7.32
C GLU A 70 21.22 27.15 -7.33
N THR A 71 20.70 28.19 -7.93
CA THR A 71 21.30 29.50 -8.15
C THR A 71 22.43 29.55 -9.19
N THR A 72 23.27 28.52 -9.27
CA THR A 72 24.35 28.44 -10.26
C THR A 72 23.81 27.96 -11.61
N ASP A 73 23.12 26.83 -11.65
CA ASP A 73 22.69 26.14 -12.85
C ASP A 73 21.22 26.37 -13.16
N PHE A 74 20.40 26.56 -12.15
CA PHE A 74 18.96 26.79 -12.27
C PHE A 74 18.41 27.71 -11.18
N THR A 75 17.17 28.17 -11.39
CA THR A 75 16.38 28.94 -10.43
C THR A 75 15.09 28.18 -10.10
N VAL A 76 14.52 28.48 -8.92
CA VAL A 76 13.30 27.83 -8.42
C VAL A 76 12.24 28.87 -8.13
N ASP A 77 11.09 28.77 -8.79
CA ASP A 77 9.87 29.44 -8.37
C ASP A 77 9.18 28.59 -7.28
N ARG A 78 9.43 28.94 -6.03
CA ARG A 78 8.96 28.18 -4.87
C ARG A 78 7.46 28.29 -4.63
N THR A 79 6.77 29.22 -5.26
CA THR A 79 5.32 29.38 -5.13
C THR A 79 4.55 28.53 -6.13
N LYS A 80 5.17 28.31 -7.30
CA LYS A 80 4.55 27.57 -8.41
C LYS A 80 5.11 26.19 -8.60
N GLY A 81 6.24 25.86 -7.96
CA GLY A 81 6.92 24.56 -8.16
C GLY A 81 7.53 24.44 -9.55
N ILE A 82 8.17 25.50 -10.04
CA ILE A 82 8.78 25.53 -11.37
C ILE A 82 10.30 25.67 -11.23
N ILE A 83 11.02 24.80 -11.91
CA ILE A 83 12.48 24.82 -11.99
C ILE A 83 12.88 25.30 -13.38
N THR A 84 13.69 26.36 -13.47
CA THR A 84 14.14 26.92 -14.73
C THR A 84 15.66 26.84 -14.82
N PHE A 85 16.18 26.01 -15.73
CA PHE A 85 17.63 25.91 -15.97
C PHE A 85 18.14 27.08 -16.82
N LYS A 86 19.28 27.61 -16.46
CA LYS A 86 19.96 28.67 -17.25
C LYS A 86 20.38 28.15 -18.62
N THR A 87 20.91 26.92 -18.62
CA THR A 87 21.22 26.17 -19.85
C THR A 87 20.45 24.88 -19.83
N ALA A 88 19.78 24.54 -20.92
CA ALA A 88 19.02 23.29 -21.01
C ALA A 88 19.91 22.08 -20.64
N PRO A 89 19.41 21.15 -19.82
CA PRO A 89 20.17 19.95 -19.46
C PRO A 89 20.60 19.08 -20.66
N GLY A 90 19.93 19.24 -21.79
CA GLY A 90 20.20 18.52 -23.03
C GLY A 90 19.17 17.43 -23.32
N ALA A 91 19.25 16.84 -24.49
CA ALA A 91 18.39 15.74 -24.88
C ALA A 91 18.72 14.46 -24.09
N SER A 92 17.71 13.62 -23.90
CA SER A 92 17.93 12.28 -23.35
C SER A 92 18.87 11.46 -24.25
N PRO A 93 19.80 10.70 -23.67
CA PRO A 93 20.72 9.84 -24.43
C PRO A 93 20.01 8.67 -25.13
N ALA A 94 18.81 8.33 -24.71
CA ALA A 94 18.01 7.27 -25.32
C ALA A 94 16.51 7.58 -25.26
N THR A 95 15.75 7.03 -26.19
CA THR A 95 14.30 7.17 -26.25
C THR A 95 13.65 6.53 -25.00
N PHE A 96 12.70 7.23 -24.40
CA PHE A 96 11.98 6.82 -23.18
C PHE A 96 12.85 6.70 -21.91
N VAL A 97 14.03 7.28 -21.89
CA VAL A 97 14.87 7.36 -20.70
C VAL A 97 14.80 8.76 -20.12
N ASP A 98 14.36 8.89 -18.87
CA ASP A 98 14.41 10.15 -18.15
C ASP A 98 15.86 10.57 -17.92
N ASN A 99 16.17 11.81 -18.26
CA ASN A 99 17.54 12.31 -18.22
C ASN A 99 17.75 13.50 -17.29
N VAL A 100 16.71 13.92 -16.60
CA VAL A 100 16.76 14.96 -15.59
C VAL A 100 16.06 14.47 -14.33
N GLU A 101 16.72 14.53 -13.19
CA GLU A 101 16.12 14.30 -11.88
C GLU A 101 16.21 15.55 -11.04
N ILE A 102 15.10 15.88 -10.37
CA ILE A 102 14.99 17.05 -9.48
C ILE A 102 14.52 16.58 -8.12
N THR A 103 15.29 16.87 -7.09
CA THR A 103 14.98 16.57 -5.68
C THR A 103 14.67 17.87 -4.94
N PHE A 104 13.50 17.91 -4.33
CA PHE A 104 12.97 19.08 -3.66
C PHE A 104 12.16 18.68 -2.42
N SER A 105 11.86 19.64 -1.55
CA SER A 105 10.95 19.48 -0.42
C SER A 105 9.67 20.28 -0.69
N ALA A 106 8.51 19.60 -0.73
CA ALA A 106 7.24 20.27 -0.91
C ALA A 106 6.79 20.96 0.40
N ASP A 107 6.15 22.12 0.30
CA ASP A 107 5.52 22.79 1.44
C ASP A 107 4.01 22.48 1.48
N TYR A 108 3.62 21.60 2.39
CA TYR A 108 2.21 21.24 2.60
C TYR A 108 1.52 22.08 3.69
N GLY A 109 2.27 22.97 4.36
CA GLY A 109 1.76 23.77 5.46
C GLY A 109 1.65 22.99 6.78
N GLU A 110 0.96 23.58 7.77
CA GLU A 110 0.88 23.05 9.14
C GLU A 110 0.06 21.75 9.26
N LYS A 111 -0.80 21.44 8.29
CA LYS A 111 -1.65 20.25 8.33
C LYS A 111 -0.90 18.92 8.26
N ASP A 112 0.34 18.93 7.82
CA ASP A 112 1.20 17.73 7.76
C ASP A 112 1.70 17.27 9.13
N ALA A 113 1.61 18.10 10.14
CA ALA A 113 2.06 17.78 11.50
C ALA A 113 1.20 16.71 12.19
N GLU A 114 -0.01 16.44 11.70
CA GLU A 114 -0.91 15.44 12.28
C GLU A 114 -0.49 13.99 11.99
N PHE A 115 0.30 13.76 10.95
CA PHE A 115 0.73 12.43 10.53
C PHE A 115 2.25 12.30 10.69
N THR A 116 2.64 11.97 11.91
CA THR A 116 4.06 11.77 12.21
C THR A 116 4.54 10.41 11.71
N LYS A 117 5.82 10.29 11.42
CA LYS A 117 6.52 9.04 11.14
C LYS A 117 6.14 7.93 12.14
N ASP A 118 5.88 8.29 13.39
CA ASP A 118 5.54 7.37 14.47
C ASP A 118 4.18 6.71 14.26
N ILE A 119 3.20 7.41 13.68
CA ILE A 119 1.89 6.84 13.36
C ILE A 119 2.04 5.67 12.40
N ILE A 120 2.78 5.85 11.31
CA ILE A 120 3.01 4.79 10.33
C ILE A 120 3.89 3.68 10.88
N ASN A 121 4.92 4.01 11.66
CA ASN A 121 5.81 3.03 12.28
C ASN A 121 5.13 2.14 13.33
N LYS A 122 4.01 2.60 13.93
CA LYS A 122 3.16 1.80 14.81
C LYS A 122 2.25 0.84 14.05
N CYS A 123 2.08 1.01 12.74
CA CYS A 123 1.29 0.08 11.93
C CYS A 123 1.98 -1.28 11.84
N SER A 124 1.20 -2.34 12.00
CA SER A 124 1.70 -3.73 12.03
C SER A 124 1.20 -4.59 10.89
N ILE A 125 0.35 -4.06 10.02
CA ILE A 125 -0.31 -4.76 8.92
C ILE A 125 -0.02 -3.99 7.63
N ALA A 126 0.30 -4.70 6.54
CA ALA A 126 0.57 -4.08 5.25
C ALA A 126 0.06 -4.94 4.10
N VAL A 127 -0.35 -4.27 3.00
CA VAL A 127 -0.73 -4.91 1.74
C VAL A 127 -0.35 -4.00 0.57
N GLN A 128 -0.01 -4.58 -0.57
CA GLN A 128 0.14 -3.84 -1.82
C GLN A 128 -1.21 -3.78 -2.54
N TYR A 129 -1.62 -2.57 -2.92
CA TYR A 129 -2.87 -2.33 -3.63
C TYR A 129 -2.79 -1.00 -4.38
N GLY A 130 -3.58 -0.86 -5.45
CA GLY A 130 -3.65 0.35 -6.24
C GLY A 130 -4.90 0.42 -7.11
N TYR A 131 -4.96 1.42 -7.97
CA TYR A 131 -6.08 1.61 -8.88
C TYR A 131 -6.14 0.50 -9.94
N ASN A 132 -7.33 -0.02 -10.18
CA ASN A 132 -7.62 -1.01 -11.22
C ASN A 132 -6.74 -2.28 -11.17
N GLY A 133 -6.48 -2.78 -9.96
CA GLY A 133 -5.69 -4.00 -9.75
C GLY A 133 -4.17 -3.78 -9.77
N ALA A 134 -3.71 -2.54 -9.86
CA ALA A 134 -2.30 -2.22 -9.68
C ALA A 134 -1.81 -2.57 -8.27
N THR A 135 -0.51 -2.75 -8.12
CA THR A 135 0.16 -2.98 -6.83
C THR A 135 1.22 -1.90 -6.58
N ASP A 136 0.85 -0.67 -6.93
CA ASP A 136 1.74 0.48 -7.00
C ASP A 136 1.83 1.28 -5.70
N ARG A 137 1.07 0.90 -4.67
CA ARG A 137 1.08 1.52 -3.33
C ARG A 137 1.11 0.47 -2.23
N VAL A 138 1.55 0.89 -1.06
CA VAL A 138 1.47 0.10 0.17
C VAL A 138 0.41 0.72 1.07
N PHE A 139 -0.59 -0.08 1.43
CA PHE A 139 -1.57 0.25 2.46
C PHE A 139 -1.10 -0.34 3.78
N VAL A 140 -1.20 0.43 4.86
CA VAL A 140 -0.81 0.01 6.22
C VAL A 140 -1.89 0.33 7.24
N SER A 141 -1.99 -0.49 8.27
CA SER A 141 -2.92 -0.33 9.40
C SER A 141 -2.42 -1.07 10.64
N GLY A 142 -3.29 -1.25 11.64
CA GLY A 142 -2.94 -1.95 12.86
C GLY A 142 -2.09 -1.10 13.82
N ASN A 143 -2.27 0.22 13.78
CA ASN A 143 -1.77 1.12 14.82
C ASN A 143 -2.71 1.01 16.04
N PRO A 144 -2.23 0.64 17.23
CA PRO A 144 -3.06 0.48 18.41
C PRO A 144 -3.73 1.77 18.92
N GLU A 145 -3.19 2.92 18.56
CA GLU A 145 -3.73 4.25 18.91
C GLU A 145 -4.75 4.77 17.89
N ALA A 146 -4.79 4.18 16.69
CA ALA A 146 -5.68 4.52 15.60
C ALA A 146 -6.22 3.25 14.93
N LYS A 147 -7.01 2.48 15.69
CA LYS A 147 -7.39 1.09 15.40
C LYS A 147 -8.15 0.91 14.10
N ASN A 148 -8.99 1.88 13.73
CA ASN A 148 -9.83 1.85 12.54
C ASN A 148 -9.26 2.66 11.37
N PHE A 149 -8.04 3.18 11.50
CA PHE A 149 -7.39 3.91 10.43
C PHE A 149 -6.53 3.01 9.54
N HIS A 150 -6.53 3.31 8.25
CA HIS A 150 -5.51 2.86 7.34
C HIS A 150 -4.90 4.03 6.56
N TYR A 151 -3.67 3.83 6.15
CA TYR A 151 -2.88 4.83 5.44
C TYR A 151 -2.33 4.20 4.17
N TRP A 152 -2.07 5.00 3.13
CA TRP A 152 -1.43 4.48 1.92
C TRP A 152 -0.31 5.37 1.42
N SER A 153 0.71 4.71 0.87
CA SER A 153 1.87 5.39 0.32
C SER A 153 1.54 6.12 -0.98
N ASP A 154 2.46 6.95 -1.43
CA ASP A 154 2.41 7.52 -2.77
C ASP A 154 2.68 6.45 -3.83
N ILE A 155 2.37 6.77 -5.09
CA ILE A 155 2.53 5.85 -6.21
C ILE A 155 4.01 5.50 -6.41
N ASN A 156 4.31 4.21 -6.48
CA ASN A 156 5.67 3.68 -6.63
C ASN A 156 6.69 4.15 -5.58
N ASP A 157 6.24 4.80 -4.50
CA ASP A 157 7.09 5.15 -3.36
C ASP A 157 6.54 4.57 -2.05
N PRO A 158 6.91 3.33 -1.70
CA PRO A 158 6.40 2.63 -0.52
C PRO A 158 6.90 3.23 0.80
N CYS A 159 7.80 4.19 0.75
CA CYS A 159 8.36 4.84 1.93
C CYS A 159 7.77 6.21 2.23
N TYR A 160 7.00 6.78 1.30
CA TYR A 160 6.40 8.09 1.46
C TYR A 160 4.89 7.98 1.63
N PHE A 161 4.37 8.50 2.73
CA PHE A 161 2.95 8.54 3.07
C PHE A 161 2.49 9.99 3.15
N PRO A 162 1.85 10.53 2.10
CA PRO A 162 1.29 11.88 2.11
C PRO A 162 0.30 12.06 3.25
N GLY A 163 0.27 13.23 3.87
CA GLY A 163 -0.55 13.53 5.03
C GLY A 163 -2.07 13.38 4.83
N LEU A 164 -2.55 13.43 3.58
CA LEU A 164 -3.95 13.24 3.24
C LEU A 164 -4.28 11.79 2.78
N ASN A 165 -3.28 10.91 2.71
CA ASN A 165 -3.46 9.52 2.28
C ASN A 165 -3.88 8.63 3.44
N TYR A 166 -5.04 8.88 4.02
CA TYR A 166 -5.62 8.07 5.07
C TYR A 166 -7.15 8.01 4.96
N ALA A 167 -7.73 6.98 5.55
CA ALA A 167 -9.15 6.91 5.82
C ALA A 167 -9.40 6.14 7.12
N TYR A 168 -10.52 6.43 7.76
CA TYR A 168 -11.03 5.63 8.87
C TYR A 168 -12.21 4.79 8.38
N LEU A 169 -12.28 3.56 8.89
CA LEU A 169 -13.23 2.54 8.46
C LEU A 169 -14.11 2.13 9.64
N GLY A 170 -15.37 2.56 9.58
CA GLY A 170 -16.30 2.32 10.68
C GLY A 170 -15.87 2.95 12.00
N GLN A 171 -16.33 2.39 13.11
CA GLN A 171 -16.09 2.92 14.45
C GLN A 171 -14.70 2.51 14.97
N ASP A 172 -14.17 3.30 15.92
CA ASP A 172 -12.87 3.08 16.56
C ASP A 172 -12.91 2.00 17.66
N SER A 173 -14.11 1.52 18.01
CA SER A 173 -14.31 0.44 18.96
C SER A 173 -13.76 -0.91 18.49
N SER A 174 -13.60 -1.12 17.17
CA SER A 174 -13.05 -2.34 16.59
C SER A 174 -11.82 -2.07 15.72
N ALA A 175 -10.80 -2.90 15.86
CA ALA A 175 -9.54 -2.75 15.14
C ALA A 175 -9.58 -3.35 13.74
N ILE A 176 -8.80 -2.78 12.81
CA ILE A 176 -8.46 -3.43 11.57
C ILE A 176 -7.49 -4.57 11.88
N VAL A 177 -7.82 -5.78 11.41
CA VAL A 177 -7.03 -7.00 11.61
C VAL A 177 -6.21 -7.36 10.38
N GLY A 178 -6.69 -7.04 9.18
CA GLY A 178 -5.95 -7.36 7.97
C GLY A 178 -6.65 -6.99 6.69
N TYR A 179 -6.04 -7.41 5.59
CA TYR A 179 -6.48 -7.11 4.24
C TYR A 179 -6.59 -8.37 3.39
N SER A 180 -7.55 -8.36 2.48
CA SER A 180 -7.59 -9.32 1.37
C SER A 180 -8.01 -8.64 0.07
N LEU A 181 -7.68 -9.25 -1.07
CA LEU A 181 -8.06 -8.73 -2.39
C LEU A 181 -9.26 -9.50 -2.92
N VAL A 182 -10.33 -8.79 -3.20
CA VAL A 182 -11.60 -9.34 -3.71
C VAL A 182 -11.93 -8.68 -5.05
N GLY A 183 -11.59 -9.34 -6.14
CA GLY A 183 -11.63 -8.71 -7.47
C GLY A 183 -10.69 -7.49 -7.50
N ASN A 184 -11.24 -6.33 -7.87
CA ASN A 184 -10.51 -5.06 -7.90
C ASN A 184 -10.62 -4.25 -6.60
N ALA A 185 -11.28 -4.79 -5.56
CA ALA A 185 -11.44 -4.11 -4.29
C ALA A 185 -10.46 -4.64 -3.25
N LEU A 186 -10.00 -3.74 -2.39
CA LEU A 186 -9.30 -4.07 -1.16
C LEU A 186 -10.35 -4.30 -0.06
N ALA A 187 -10.47 -5.53 0.40
CA ALA A 187 -11.29 -5.85 1.56
C ALA A 187 -10.47 -5.60 2.83
N VAL A 188 -10.95 -4.68 3.66
CA VAL A 188 -10.36 -4.34 4.95
C VAL A 188 -11.17 -5.03 6.04
N HIS A 189 -10.54 -5.97 6.73
CA HIS A 189 -11.20 -6.80 7.74
C HIS A 189 -10.97 -6.22 9.13
N LYS A 190 -12.06 -6.11 9.89
CA LYS A 190 -12.06 -5.70 11.29
C LYS A 190 -12.30 -6.88 12.22
N GLU A 191 -12.06 -6.66 13.50
CA GLU A 191 -12.50 -7.58 14.57
C GLU A 191 -14.01 -7.76 14.58
N ASP A 192 -14.47 -8.86 15.19
CA ASP A 192 -15.88 -9.04 15.50
C ASP A 192 -16.40 -7.88 16.35
N ASN A 193 -17.52 -7.33 15.93
CA ASN A 193 -18.26 -6.34 16.71
C ASN A 193 -19.75 -6.39 16.33
N GLU A 194 -20.59 -6.00 17.27
CA GLU A 194 -22.05 -6.04 17.10
C GLU A 194 -22.63 -4.74 16.51
N GLN A 195 -21.81 -3.69 16.40
CA GLN A 195 -22.29 -2.33 16.12
C GLN A 195 -21.83 -1.79 14.76
N ASP A 196 -20.93 -2.49 14.08
CA ASP A 196 -20.31 -2.01 12.84
C ASP A 196 -20.19 -3.15 11.81
N GLN A 197 -19.87 -2.78 10.60
CA GLN A 197 -19.50 -3.74 9.56
C GLN A 197 -18.13 -4.35 9.90
N THR A 198 -17.98 -5.63 9.59
CA THR A 198 -16.73 -6.35 9.86
C THR A 198 -15.77 -6.36 8.66
N ILE A 199 -16.28 -6.08 7.46
CA ILE A 199 -15.46 -5.99 6.25
C ILE A 199 -15.88 -4.75 5.46
N PHE A 200 -14.93 -3.89 5.13
CA PHE A 200 -15.12 -2.75 4.26
C PHE A 200 -14.42 -2.99 2.93
N LEU A 201 -15.10 -2.69 1.84
CA LEU A 201 -14.57 -2.82 0.49
C LEU A 201 -14.13 -1.45 0.00
N VAL A 202 -12.85 -1.28 -0.22
CA VAL A 202 -12.24 -0.04 -0.70
C VAL A 202 -11.88 -0.22 -2.16
N THR A 203 -12.29 0.74 -2.99
CA THR A 203 -12.01 0.73 -4.44
C THR A 203 -11.29 1.99 -4.84
N GLY A 204 -10.23 1.84 -5.62
CA GLY A 204 -9.53 2.98 -6.21
C GLY A 204 -10.31 3.59 -7.37
N SER A 205 -10.29 4.91 -7.46
CA SER A 205 -10.77 5.68 -8.60
C SER A 205 -9.75 6.75 -8.99
N TYR A 206 -9.82 7.21 -10.22
CA TYR A 206 -8.98 8.29 -10.72
C TYR A 206 -9.85 9.41 -11.28
N ASP A 207 -9.55 10.62 -10.88
CA ASP A 207 -10.18 11.84 -11.35
C ASP A 207 -9.10 12.83 -11.80
N GLN A 208 -9.29 13.48 -12.95
CA GLN A 208 -8.27 14.39 -13.51
C GLN A 208 -7.97 15.60 -12.61
N THR A 209 -8.94 16.03 -11.82
CA THR A 209 -8.82 17.20 -10.93
C THR A 209 -8.25 16.81 -9.57
N ASN A 210 -8.65 15.64 -9.04
CA ASN A 210 -8.38 15.23 -7.66
C ASN A 210 -7.37 14.07 -7.56
N GLY A 211 -6.91 13.54 -8.68
CA GLY A 211 -5.99 12.41 -8.72
C GLY A 211 -6.61 11.09 -8.27
N TYR A 212 -5.79 10.23 -7.66
CA TYR A 212 -6.23 8.93 -7.15
C TYR A 212 -6.94 9.07 -5.82
N ARG A 213 -8.07 8.37 -5.68
CA ARG A 213 -8.85 8.27 -4.45
C ARG A 213 -9.18 6.83 -4.15
N PHE A 214 -9.21 6.49 -2.87
CA PHE A 214 -9.56 5.17 -2.37
C PHE A 214 -10.74 5.32 -1.40
N ALA A 215 -11.93 4.98 -1.88
CA ALA A 215 -13.17 5.19 -1.15
C ALA A 215 -13.83 3.85 -0.80
N ILE A 216 -14.62 3.85 0.27
CA ILE A 216 -15.47 2.72 0.62
C ILE A 216 -16.53 2.56 -0.47
N SER A 217 -16.53 1.45 -1.17
CA SER A 217 -17.49 1.09 -2.23
C SER A 217 -18.57 0.11 -1.77
N GLY A 218 -18.42 -0.43 -0.58
CA GLY A 218 -19.36 -1.37 0.03
C GLY A 218 -18.86 -1.91 1.35
N SER A 219 -19.70 -2.67 2.01
CA SER A 219 -19.36 -3.31 3.27
C SER A 219 -20.08 -4.65 3.43
N VAL A 220 -19.57 -5.51 4.30
CA VAL A 220 -20.14 -6.80 4.65
C VAL A 220 -20.25 -6.88 6.17
N ALA A 221 -21.45 -7.17 6.66
CA ALA A 221 -21.68 -7.46 8.06
C ALA A 221 -21.43 -8.94 8.37
N GLY A 222 -21.26 -9.27 9.63
CA GLY A 222 -21.24 -10.64 10.14
C GLY A 222 -19.94 -10.99 10.81
N VAL A 223 -19.09 -11.78 10.18
CA VAL A 223 -17.93 -12.40 10.82
C VAL A 223 -16.69 -11.53 10.72
N GLY A 224 -16.09 -11.17 11.84
CA GLY A 224 -14.84 -10.45 11.92
C GLY A 224 -13.61 -11.37 11.90
N ALA A 225 -12.47 -10.81 11.54
CA ALA A 225 -11.21 -11.52 11.54
C ALA A 225 -10.55 -11.53 12.92
N ILE A 226 -9.75 -12.56 13.22
CA ILE A 226 -9.07 -12.69 14.51
C ILE A 226 -7.54 -12.64 14.39
N SER A 227 -6.95 -13.13 13.31
CA SER A 227 -5.49 -13.17 13.14
C SER A 227 -5.03 -12.35 11.95
N LYS A 228 -4.06 -11.48 12.17
CA LYS A 228 -3.41 -10.68 11.13
C LYS A 228 -2.50 -11.51 10.20
N TYR A 229 -2.16 -12.73 10.58
CA TYR A 229 -1.29 -13.62 9.82
C TYR A 229 -2.04 -14.71 9.06
N ALA A 230 -3.38 -14.77 9.18
CA ALA A 230 -4.20 -15.84 8.60
C ALA A 230 -4.98 -15.42 7.34
N PHE A 231 -4.51 -14.37 6.65
CA PHE A 231 -5.07 -13.96 5.36
C PHE A 231 -4.31 -14.61 4.21
N GLN A 232 -4.98 -15.44 3.43
CA GLN A 232 -4.41 -16.09 2.26
C GLN A 232 -5.48 -16.30 1.18
N ARG A 233 -5.05 -16.68 -0.01
CA ARG A 233 -5.96 -17.09 -1.08
C ARG A 233 -5.87 -18.61 -1.27
N LEU A 234 -7.02 -19.23 -1.50
CA LEU A 234 -7.09 -20.61 -1.99
C LEU A 234 -7.76 -20.59 -3.35
N GLY A 235 -6.98 -20.83 -4.41
CA GLY A 235 -7.43 -20.56 -5.76
C GLY A 235 -7.74 -19.07 -5.97
N THR A 236 -9.00 -18.75 -6.24
CA THR A 236 -9.49 -17.37 -6.43
C THR A 236 -10.10 -16.76 -5.17
N GLU A 237 -10.38 -17.56 -4.14
CA GLU A 237 -11.07 -17.12 -2.94
C GLU A 237 -10.09 -16.59 -1.89
N PRO A 238 -10.26 -15.35 -1.42
CA PRO A 238 -9.55 -14.84 -0.26
C PRO A 238 -10.13 -15.42 1.02
N LEU A 239 -9.30 -16.05 1.84
CA LEU A 239 -9.63 -16.67 3.11
C LEU A 239 -9.10 -15.87 4.28
N PHE A 240 -9.86 -15.85 5.37
CA PHE A 240 -9.45 -15.29 6.65
C PHE A 240 -9.95 -16.14 7.82
N LEU A 241 -9.24 -16.10 8.94
CA LEU A 241 -9.63 -16.79 10.17
C LEU A 241 -10.47 -15.88 11.05
N SER A 242 -11.57 -16.42 11.55
CA SER A 242 -12.48 -15.86 12.54
C SER A 242 -12.52 -16.73 13.80
N ARG A 243 -13.16 -16.26 14.85
CA ARG A 243 -13.51 -17.08 16.04
C ARG A 243 -14.45 -18.24 15.69
N GLN A 244 -15.18 -18.17 14.59
CA GLN A 244 -16.18 -19.15 14.15
C GLN A 244 -15.64 -20.13 13.09
N GLY A 245 -14.36 -20.02 12.73
CA GLY A 245 -13.75 -20.86 11.68
C GLY A 245 -13.06 -20.05 10.59
N VAL A 246 -12.77 -20.69 9.45
CA VAL A 246 -12.19 -20.06 8.27
C VAL A 246 -13.29 -19.65 7.31
N PHE A 247 -13.25 -18.39 6.89
CA PHE A 247 -14.25 -17.80 5.99
C PHE A 247 -13.61 -17.29 4.71
N ALA A 248 -14.40 -17.32 3.62
CA ALA A 248 -14.09 -16.67 2.35
C ALA A 248 -14.98 -15.45 2.16
N VAL A 249 -14.44 -14.37 1.59
CA VAL A 249 -15.26 -13.30 1.02
C VAL A 249 -15.63 -13.68 -0.40
N THR A 250 -16.90 -13.87 -0.64
CA THR A 250 -17.41 -14.32 -1.93
C THR A 250 -18.53 -13.41 -2.44
N THR A 251 -18.91 -13.56 -3.71
CA THR A 251 -19.98 -12.78 -4.34
C THR A 251 -21.12 -13.71 -4.65
N GLN A 252 -22.34 -13.35 -4.28
CA GLN A 252 -23.52 -14.10 -4.61
C GLN A 252 -23.83 -14.00 -6.10
N TYR A 253 -24.08 -15.15 -6.74
CA TYR A 253 -24.16 -15.24 -8.21
C TYR A 253 -25.29 -14.41 -8.82
N PHE A 254 -26.42 -14.26 -8.10
CA PHE A 254 -27.62 -13.62 -8.62
C PHE A 254 -27.81 -12.17 -8.20
N THR A 255 -27.27 -11.75 -7.07
CA THR A 255 -27.49 -10.39 -6.51
C THR A 255 -26.25 -9.52 -6.57
N ALA A 256 -25.11 -10.06 -6.99
CA ALA A 256 -23.80 -9.43 -6.90
C ALA A 256 -23.42 -8.94 -5.48
N GLU A 257 -24.18 -9.32 -4.47
CA GLU A 257 -23.89 -9.01 -3.07
C GLU A 257 -22.72 -9.86 -2.58
N ARG A 258 -21.87 -9.26 -1.77
CA ARG A 258 -20.73 -9.95 -1.16
C ARG A 258 -21.08 -10.37 0.24
N TYR A 259 -20.62 -11.53 0.66
CA TYR A 259 -20.81 -12.08 1.99
C TYR A 259 -19.65 -12.97 2.41
N ALA A 260 -19.52 -13.21 3.72
CA ALA A 260 -18.57 -14.14 4.27
C ALA A 260 -19.17 -15.55 4.33
N GLN A 261 -18.51 -16.52 3.74
CA GLN A 261 -18.95 -17.90 3.70
C GLN A 261 -17.96 -18.82 4.41
N ASN A 262 -18.46 -19.66 5.32
CA ASN A 262 -17.65 -20.63 6.04
C ASN A 262 -17.04 -21.66 5.07
N ARG A 263 -15.73 -21.92 5.24
CA ARG A 263 -14.94 -22.89 4.47
C ARG A 263 -14.39 -24.02 5.34
N SER A 264 -14.52 -23.93 6.65
CA SER A 264 -14.00 -24.92 7.61
C SER A 264 -15.09 -25.72 8.34
N TYR A 265 -16.32 -25.68 7.88
CA TYR A 265 -17.49 -26.25 8.55
C TYR A 265 -17.26 -27.64 9.17
N PHE A 266 -16.58 -28.56 8.48
CA PHE A 266 -16.34 -29.92 8.97
C PHE A 266 -15.31 -30.02 10.10
N ILE A 267 -14.51 -28.99 10.31
CA ILE A 267 -13.46 -28.95 11.33
C ILE A 267 -13.69 -27.86 12.37
N ASP A 268 -14.75 -27.07 12.24
CA ASP A 268 -15.02 -25.91 13.09
C ASP A 268 -15.06 -26.30 14.57
N GLU A 269 -15.70 -27.41 14.93
CA GLU A 269 -15.77 -27.85 16.30
C GLU A 269 -14.40 -28.05 16.97
N ARG A 270 -13.42 -28.48 16.19
CA ARG A 270 -12.05 -28.62 16.68
C ARG A 270 -11.27 -27.31 16.57
N LEU A 271 -11.34 -26.65 15.42
CA LEU A 271 -10.58 -25.43 15.13
C LEU A 271 -10.95 -24.29 16.10
N THR A 272 -12.24 -24.08 16.36
CA THR A 272 -12.70 -22.98 17.23
C THR A 272 -12.38 -23.21 18.72
N LYS A 273 -12.01 -24.42 19.10
CA LYS A 273 -11.54 -24.76 20.46
C LYS A 273 -10.03 -24.60 20.65
N GLU A 274 -9.30 -24.32 19.58
CA GLU A 274 -7.87 -24.04 19.69
C GLU A 274 -7.64 -22.76 20.50
N PRO A 275 -6.73 -22.76 21.47
CA PRO A 275 -6.32 -21.54 22.13
C PRO A 275 -5.55 -20.64 21.16
N ASP A 276 -5.49 -19.35 21.49
CA ASP A 276 -4.64 -18.38 20.82
C ASP A 276 -4.86 -18.27 19.28
N LEU A 277 -6.12 -18.36 18.84
CA LEU A 277 -6.48 -18.20 17.41
C LEU A 277 -5.94 -16.89 16.80
N SER A 278 -5.69 -15.86 17.59
CA SER A 278 -5.08 -14.61 17.15
C SER A 278 -3.64 -14.75 16.66
N GLU A 279 -2.95 -15.79 17.13
CA GLU A 279 -1.56 -16.09 16.75
C GLU A 279 -1.48 -17.08 15.56
N ALA A 280 -2.62 -17.53 15.05
CA ALA A 280 -2.67 -18.44 13.93
C ALA A 280 -2.01 -17.83 12.68
N VAL A 281 -1.27 -18.65 11.94
CA VAL A 281 -0.57 -18.26 10.72
C VAL A 281 -1.05 -19.12 9.57
N ALA A 282 -1.36 -18.50 8.45
CA ALA A 282 -1.73 -19.23 7.25
C ALA A 282 -0.74 -19.03 6.11
N LYS A 283 -0.62 -20.05 5.27
CA LYS A 283 0.17 -20.00 4.04
C LYS A 283 -0.49 -20.86 2.96
N GLU A 284 -0.64 -20.28 1.79
CA GLU A 284 -0.93 -21.07 0.59
C GLU A 284 0.37 -21.64 0.01
N TYR A 285 0.35 -22.91 -0.31
CA TYR A 285 1.45 -23.57 -1.00
C TYR A 285 0.92 -24.74 -1.86
N ASN A 286 1.27 -24.72 -3.12
CA ASN A 286 0.92 -25.75 -4.10
C ASN A 286 -0.58 -26.09 -4.14
N GLY A 287 -1.44 -25.07 -4.16
CA GLY A 287 -2.89 -25.21 -4.22
C GLY A 287 -3.55 -25.67 -2.92
N LYS A 288 -2.83 -25.65 -1.81
CA LYS A 288 -3.35 -25.98 -0.48
C LYS A 288 -3.21 -24.79 0.46
N TYR A 289 -4.22 -24.61 1.29
CA TYR A 289 -4.19 -23.67 2.40
C TYR A 289 -3.76 -24.40 3.67
N TYR A 290 -2.69 -23.95 4.27
CA TYR A 290 -2.15 -24.44 5.53
C TYR A 290 -2.44 -23.41 6.61
N LEU A 291 -3.11 -23.80 7.68
CA LEU A 291 -3.38 -22.98 8.84
C LEU A 291 -2.71 -23.61 10.06
N ALA A 292 -1.69 -22.95 10.58
CA ALA A 292 -0.97 -23.40 11.77
C ALA A 292 -1.44 -22.62 13.00
N VAL A 293 -1.84 -23.31 14.05
CA VAL A 293 -2.22 -22.74 15.33
C VAL A 293 -1.93 -23.75 16.44
N ASN A 294 -1.40 -23.29 17.54
CA ASN A 294 -1.17 -24.09 18.77
C ASN A 294 -0.51 -25.46 18.51
N GLY A 295 0.50 -25.51 17.63
CA GLY A 295 1.21 -26.74 17.26
C GLY A 295 0.45 -27.69 16.34
N HIS A 296 -0.78 -27.38 15.93
CA HIS A 296 -1.54 -28.11 14.92
C HIS A 296 -1.46 -27.40 13.56
N VAL A 297 -1.56 -28.19 12.49
CA VAL A 297 -1.66 -27.68 11.13
C VAL A 297 -2.91 -28.25 10.47
N TYR A 298 -3.84 -27.37 10.13
CA TYR A 298 -5.02 -27.70 9.36
C TYR A 298 -4.76 -27.44 7.89
N VAL A 299 -5.16 -28.38 7.02
CA VAL A 299 -4.88 -28.28 5.58
C VAL A 299 -6.17 -28.41 4.79
N ALA A 300 -6.43 -27.41 3.93
CA ALA A 300 -7.49 -27.50 2.92
C ALA A 300 -6.85 -27.60 1.53
N ASP A 301 -7.29 -28.58 0.72
CA ASP A 301 -6.81 -28.78 -0.64
C ASP A 301 -7.82 -28.19 -1.63
N GLY A 302 -7.48 -27.05 -2.25
CA GLY A 302 -8.32 -26.38 -3.24
C GLY A 302 -8.48 -27.12 -4.57
N ARG A 303 -7.74 -28.20 -4.77
CA ARG A 303 -7.83 -29.04 -5.97
C ARG A 303 -8.84 -30.16 -5.82
N GLN A 304 -9.27 -30.50 -4.59
CA GLN A 304 -10.35 -31.44 -4.38
C GLN A 304 -11.65 -30.77 -4.82
N LYS A 305 -12.17 -31.23 -5.92
CA LYS A 305 -13.56 -30.95 -6.32
C LYS A 305 -14.48 -31.54 -5.26
N GLU A 306 -15.56 -30.82 -5.00
CA GLU A 306 -16.61 -31.22 -4.07
C GLU A 306 -16.81 -32.74 -4.02
N TYR A 307 -16.69 -33.26 -2.80
CA TYR A 307 -17.22 -34.55 -2.37
C TYR A 307 -17.56 -35.55 -3.44
N GLU A 308 -16.68 -36.45 -3.73
CA GLU A 308 -17.12 -37.79 -4.05
C GLU A 308 -17.80 -38.32 -2.78
N LYS A 309 -19.11 -38.24 -2.75
CA LYS A 309 -19.93 -39.02 -1.82
C LYS A 309 -19.63 -40.47 -2.09
N ASN A 310 -18.85 -41.10 -1.27
CA ASN A 310 -18.86 -42.55 -1.09
C ASN A 310 -19.75 -42.91 0.09
#